data_728844eebf7269da6e50729f47096929
#
_entry.id   728844eebf7269da6e50729f47096929
#
_cell.length_a   1.000
_cell.length_b   1.000
_cell.length_c   1.000
_cell.angle_alpha   90.00
_cell.angle_beta   90.00
_cell.angle_gamma   90.00
#
_symmetry.space_group_name_H-M   'P 1'
#
loop_
_entity.id
_entity.type
_entity.pdbx_description
1 polymer ?
#
loop_
_entity_poly.entity_id
_entity_poly.type
_entity_poly.pdbx_seq_one_letter_code
_entity_poly.pdbx_strand_id
1 'polypeptide(L)'
;MGKNEWQGAVQPMALRPERQQVAAPCYRKKDDRKQVLLITSRDTGRWIIPKGWPMEDRSDAKAALQEAWEEAGVTGRLTARKPIGHYRYLKLLKDGSTVPVETDVYPVKVKGLATKYPEAGQRKRKWVSPKKAAEMVQEPQLKELLLSL
;
A
#
# COMPACT_ATOMS: atom_id res chain seq x y z
N MET A 1 15.63 18.43 22.55
CA MET A 1 15.40 18.17 22.09
C MET A 1 15.29 17.60 21.69
N GLY A 2 14.97 17.63 21.66
CA GLY A 2 14.95 17.33 21.23
C GLY A 2 14.80 16.88 20.75
N LYS A 3 14.92 16.82 20.49
CA LYS A 3 14.66 16.62 19.76
C LYS A 3 14.25 16.31 19.27
N ASN A 4 14.18 16.17 19.33
CA ASN A 4 13.34 16.37 18.42
C ASN A 4 12.24 17.23 18.54
N GLU A 5 12.34 18.31 18.51
CA GLU A 5 11.48 19.26 18.76
C GLU A 5 10.53 19.63 17.78
N TRP A 6 10.50 19.19 16.72
CA TRP A 6 9.50 19.38 15.72
C TRP A 6 8.49 18.29 15.63
N GLN A 7 8.29 17.58 16.69
CA GLN A 7 7.27 16.59 16.79
C GLN A 7 5.91 17.20 16.56
N GLY A 8 5.09 16.61 15.74
CA GLY A 8 3.77 17.10 15.41
C GLY A 8 3.72 18.11 14.29
N ALA A 9 4.85 18.64 13.90
CA ALA A 9 4.92 19.55 12.76
C ALA A 9 5.01 18.78 11.46
N VAL A 10 4.58 19.42 10.36
CA VAL A 10 4.77 18.83 9.04
C VAL A 10 6.26 18.88 8.71
N GLN A 11 6.84 17.72 8.49
CA GLN A 11 8.25 17.62 8.15
C GLN A 11 8.47 17.82 6.65
N PRO A 12 9.49 18.58 6.26
CA PRO A 12 9.91 18.62 4.86
C PRO A 12 10.28 17.23 4.37
N MET A 13 10.15 16.99 3.07
CA MET A 13 10.48 15.70 2.47
C MET A 13 11.88 15.22 2.85
N ALA A 14 12.86 16.14 2.88
CA ALA A 14 14.24 15.79 3.21
C ALA A 14 14.43 15.30 4.64
N LEU A 15 13.47 15.59 5.54
CA LEU A 15 13.54 15.18 6.95
C LEU A 15 12.62 14.00 7.26
N ARG A 16 11.90 13.49 6.28
CA ARG A 16 11.06 12.33 6.49
C ARG A 16 11.93 11.10 6.72
N PRO A 17 11.46 10.14 7.54
CA PRO A 17 12.18 8.88 7.68
C PRO A 17 12.41 8.24 6.31
N GLU A 18 13.62 7.78 6.04
CA GLU A 18 13.96 7.13 4.78
C GLU A 18 13.12 5.89 4.51
N ARG A 19 12.55 5.32 5.55
CA ARG A 19 11.82 4.07 5.49
C ARG A 19 10.33 4.26 5.61
N GLN A 20 9.81 5.35 5.08
CA GLN A 20 8.38 5.58 5.02
C GLN A 20 7.87 5.28 3.62
N GLN A 21 6.82 4.48 3.52
CA GLN A 21 6.18 4.14 2.26
C GLN A 21 4.71 4.54 2.26
N VAL A 22 4.10 4.41 1.10
CA VAL A 22 2.66 4.61 0.89
C VAL A 22 2.09 3.36 0.27
N ALA A 23 0.85 3.02 0.60
CA ALA A 23 0.19 1.83 0.11
C ALA A 23 -1.27 2.09 -0.22
N ALA A 24 -1.79 1.31 -1.16
CA ALA A 24 -3.15 1.44 -1.64
C ALA A 24 -3.88 0.10 -1.52
N PRO A 25 -4.66 -0.11 -0.45
CA PRO A 25 -5.59 -1.22 -0.47
C PRO A 25 -6.68 -0.92 -1.50
N CYS A 26 -6.81 -1.82 -2.46
CA CYS A 26 -7.70 -1.66 -3.59
C CYS A 26 -8.92 -2.54 -3.39
N TYR A 27 -10.11 -1.96 -3.46
CA TYR A 27 -11.32 -2.72 -3.20
C TYR A 27 -12.41 -2.41 -4.22
N ARG A 28 -13.33 -3.34 -4.34
CA ARG A 28 -14.53 -3.21 -5.18
C ARG A 28 -15.70 -3.89 -4.50
N LYS A 29 -16.91 -3.63 -5.00
CA LYS A 29 -18.10 -4.37 -4.63
C LYS A 29 -18.52 -5.23 -5.82
N LYS A 30 -18.71 -6.51 -5.59
CA LYS A 30 -19.21 -7.43 -6.60
C LYS A 30 -20.30 -8.30 -5.98
N ASP A 31 -21.50 -8.33 -6.60
CA ASP A 31 -22.65 -9.07 -6.09
C ASP A 31 -22.94 -8.71 -4.62
N ASP A 32 -22.93 -7.41 -4.31
CA ASP A 32 -23.12 -6.84 -2.98
C ASP A 32 -22.07 -7.26 -1.96
N ARG A 33 -20.98 -7.87 -2.37
CA ARG A 33 -19.88 -8.26 -1.49
C ARG A 33 -18.64 -7.45 -1.77
N LYS A 34 -18.01 -6.98 -0.70
CA LYS A 34 -16.74 -6.27 -0.82
C LYS A 34 -15.63 -7.26 -1.12
N GLN A 35 -14.77 -6.90 -2.04
CA GLN A 35 -13.57 -7.67 -2.37
C GLN A 35 -12.35 -6.76 -2.32
N VAL A 36 -11.23 -7.31 -1.91
CA VAL A 36 -9.94 -6.64 -1.85
C VAL A 36 -9.00 -7.32 -2.83
N LEU A 37 -8.22 -6.51 -3.53
CA LEU A 37 -7.21 -7.04 -4.45
C LEU A 37 -5.90 -7.23 -3.71
N LEU A 38 -5.40 -8.45 -3.69
CA LEU A 38 -4.05 -8.73 -3.22
C LEU A 38 -3.16 -9.05 -4.42
N ILE A 39 -1.88 -8.73 -4.27
CA ILE A 39 -0.85 -9.06 -5.26
C ILE A 39 0.30 -9.77 -4.55
N THR A 40 1.16 -10.44 -5.31
CA THR A 40 2.31 -11.11 -4.72
C THR A 40 3.53 -10.19 -4.72
N SER A 41 4.32 -10.26 -3.67
CA SER A 41 5.63 -9.60 -3.61
C SER A 41 6.58 -10.27 -4.61
N ARG A 42 7.33 -9.47 -5.36
CA ARG A 42 8.32 -10.01 -6.31
C ARG A 42 9.47 -10.71 -5.59
N ASP A 43 9.81 -10.25 -4.39
CA ASP A 43 10.97 -10.79 -3.65
C ASP A 43 10.64 -12.10 -2.95
N THR A 44 9.47 -12.19 -2.33
CA THR A 44 9.12 -13.31 -1.45
C THR A 44 7.94 -14.13 -1.94
N GLY A 45 7.15 -13.60 -2.90
CA GLY A 45 5.93 -14.27 -3.37
C GLY A 45 4.78 -14.24 -2.38
N ARG A 46 4.94 -13.56 -1.24
CA ARG A 46 3.85 -13.46 -0.26
C ARG A 46 2.79 -12.45 -0.70
N TRP A 47 1.60 -12.58 -0.17
CA TRP A 47 0.49 -11.68 -0.53
C TRP A 47 0.62 -10.34 0.19
N ILE A 48 0.47 -9.27 -0.59
CA ILE A 48 0.63 -7.89 -0.14
C ILE A 48 -0.39 -7.01 -0.84
N ILE A 49 -0.44 -5.73 -0.43
CA ILE A 49 -1.15 -4.68 -1.19
C ILE A 49 -0.13 -3.85 -1.95
N PRO A 50 -0.55 -3.14 -3.03
CA PRO A 50 0.37 -2.26 -3.75
C PRO A 50 0.95 -1.20 -2.83
N LYS A 51 2.26 -0.96 -2.93
CA LYS A 51 2.97 -0.01 -2.10
C LYS A 51 4.28 0.43 -2.73
N GLY A 52 4.75 1.58 -2.35
CA GLY A 52 6.03 2.09 -2.82
C GLY A 52 6.47 3.33 -2.07
N TRP A 53 7.51 3.95 -2.57
CA TRP A 53 8.08 5.13 -1.96
C TRP A 53 7.29 6.39 -2.30
N PRO A 54 7.26 7.39 -1.40
CA PRO A 54 6.66 8.68 -1.74
C PRO A 54 7.34 9.28 -2.98
N MET A 55 6.59 10.09 -3.71
CA MET A 55 7.06 10.74 -4.94
C MET A 55 7.06 12.25 -4.75
N GLU A 56 8.15 12.92 -5.18
CA GLU A 56 8.28 14.35 -4.96
C GLU A 56 7.27 15.20 -5.74
N ASP A 57 6.84 14.70 -6.89
CA ASP A 57 5.97 15.45 -7.79
C ASP A 57 4.48 15.30 -7.50
N ARG A 58 4.11 14.58 -6.44
CA ARG A 58 2.70 14.35 -6.11
C ARG A 58 2.51 14.08 -4.62
N SER A 59 1.27 14.21 -4.15
CA SER A 59 0.92 13.90 -2.77
C SER A 59 1.11 12.41 -2.49
N ASP A 60 1.23 12.05 -1.23
CA ASP A 60 1.37 10.66 -0.82
C ASP A 60 0.17 9.82 -1.24
N ALA A 61 -1.04 10.38 -1.15
CA ALA A 61 -2.24 9.68 -1.60
C ALA A 61 -2.16 9.38 -3.11
N LYS A 62 -1.73 10.36 -3.91
CA LYS A 62 -1.59 10.14 -5.35
C LYS A 62 -0.44 9.20 -5.68
N ALA A 63 0.62 9.20 -4.87
CA ALA A 63 1.70 8.24 -5.03
C ALA A 63 1.20 6.81 -4.79
N ALA A 64 0.36 6.62 -3.77
CA ALA A 64 -0.25 5.32 -3.52
C ALA A 64 -1.12 4.86 -4.69
N LEU A 65 -1.92 5.78 -5.26
CA LEU A 65 -2.73 5.49 -6.44
C LEU A 65 -1.86 5.10 -7.63
N GLN A 66 -0.74 5.78 -7.82
CA GLN A 66 0.21 5.45 -8.87
C GLN A 66 0.82 4.06 -8.68
N GLU A 67 1.16 3.70 -7.45
CA GLU A 67 1.65 2.35 -7.16
C GLU A 67 0.61 1.28 -7.49
N ALA A 68 -0.66 1.55 -7.19
CA ALA A 68 -1.73 0.62 -7.53
C ALA A 68 -1.81 0.40 -9.04
N TRP A 69 -1.60 1.43 -9.83
CA TRP A 69 -1.54 1.31 -11.28
C TRP A 69 -0.30 0.52 -11.73
N GLU A 70 0.88 0.91 -11.24
CA GLU A 70 2.14 0.31 -11.71
C GLU A 70 2.24 -1.18 -11.35
N GLU A 71 1.87 -1.53 -10.13
CA GLU A 71 2.05 -2.88 -9.61
C GLU A 71 0.88 -3.82 -9.92
N ALA A 72 -0.33 -3.27 -9.98
CA ALA A 72 -1.55 -4.10 -10.07
C ALA A 72 -2.46 -3.78 -11.25
N GLY A 73 -2.15 -2.74 -12.03
CA GLY A 73 -3.01 -2.34 -13.14
C GLY A 73 -4.35 -1.76 -12.71
N VAL A 74 -4.42 -1.23 -11.49
CA VAL A 74 -5.65 -0.69 -10.94
C VAL A 74 -5.90 0.71 -11.47
N THR A 75 -7.11 0.92 -12.01
CA THR A 75 -7.66 2.25 -12.24
C THR A 75 -8.80 2.46 -11.25
N GLY A 76 -8.89 3.66 -10.70
CA GLY A 76 -9.90 3.92 -9.69
C GLY A 76 -9.72 5.30 -9.07
N ARG A 77 -10.31 5.48 -7.90
CA ARG A 77 -10.24 6.76 -7.20
C ARG A 77 -9.87 6.57 -5.74
N LEU A 78 -9.13 7.53 -5.24
CA LEU A 78 -8.85 7.62 -3.80
C LEU A 78 -10.15 7.92 -3.05
N THR A 79 -10.35 7.25 -1.93
CA THR A 79 -11.52 7.49 -1.08
C THR A 79 -11.19 8.37 0.11
N ALA A 80 -9.90 8.67 0.31
CA ALA A 80 -9.44 9.56 1.37
C ALA A 80 -8.17 10.27 0.93
N ARG A 81 -7.99 11.53 1.33
CA ARG A 81 -6.77 12.29 1.07
C ARG A 81 -5.73 12.11 2.17
N LYS A 82 -6.18 11.75 3.36
CA LYS A 82 -5.32 11.44 4.49
C LYS A 82 -5.28 9.94 4.67
N PRO A 83 -4.20 9.40 5.25
CA PRO A 83 -4.13 7.96 5.48
C PRO A 83 -5.22 7.53 6.45
N ILE A 84 -5.79 6.36 6.21
CA ILE A 84 -6.76 5.76 7.14
C ILE A 84 -6.07 5.03 8.27
N GLY A 85 -4.77 4.83 8.17
CA GLY A 85 -3.96 4.17 9.15
C GLY A 85 -2.59 3.87 8.57
N HIS A 86 -1.82 3.10 9.30
CA HIS A 86 -0.49 2.71 8.86
C HIS A 86 -0.16 1.31 9.39
N TYR A 87 0.83 0.67 8.78
CA TYR A 87 1.35 -0.60 9.25
C TYR A 87 2.85 -0.65 9.04
N ARG A 88 3.51 -1.58 9.73
CA ARG A 88 4.95 -1.77 9.62
C ARG A 88 5.26 -3.14 9.04
N TYR A 89 6.34 -3.21 8.29
CA TYR A 89 6.86 -4.48 7.82
C TYR A 89 8.39 -4.38 7.69
N LEU A 90 9.03 -5.54 7.58
CA LEU A 90 10.47 -5.61 7.35
C LEU A 90 10.73 -5.75 5.85
N LYS A 91 11.37 -4.74 5.27
CA LYS A 91 11.72 -4.77 3.86
C LYS A 91 13.07 -5.44 3.69
N LEU A 92 13.14 -6.42 2.80
CA LEU A 92 14.38 -7.08 2.45
C LEU A 92 15.16 -6.20 1.47
N LEU A 93 16.41 -5.91 1.81
CA LEU A 93 17.31 -5.13 0.96
C LEU A 93 18.19 -6.06 0.11
N LYS A 94 18.83 -5.46 -0.90
CA LYS A 94 19.67 -6.22 -1.84
C LYS A 94 20.84 -6.95 -1.18
N ASP A 95 21.34 -6.40 -0.07
CA ASP A 95 22.46 -7.02 0.66
C ASP A 95 22.01 -8.12 1.61
N GLY A 96 20.73 -8.46 1.64
CA GLY A 96 20.17 -9.48 2.51
C GLY A 96 19.74 -8.98 3.88
N SER A 97 20.04 -7.73 4.23
CA SER A 97 19.57 -7.16 5.48
C SER A 97 18.11 -6.76 5.37
N THR A 98 17.47 -6.54 6.52
CA THR A 98 16.09 -6.03 6.57
C THR A 98 16.05 -4.70 7.30
N VAL A 99 15.11 -3.85 6.91
CA VAL A 99 14.87 -2.58 7.59
C VAL A 99 13.39 -2.43 7.87
N PRO A 100 13.02 -1.87 9.02
CA PRO A 100 11.61 -1.60 9.30
C PRO A 100 11.13 -0.43 8.44
N VAL A 101 9.94 -0.61 7.87
CA VAL A 101 9.29 0.40 7.04
C VAL A 101 7.93 0.68 7.60
N GLU A 102 7.60 1.96 7.79
CA GLU A 102 6.26 2.39 8.16
C GLU A 102 5.52 2.79 6.88
N THR A 103 4.30 2.32 6.73
CA THR A 103 3.55 2.47 5.49
C THR A 103 2.21 3.13 5.78
N ASP A 104 1.98 4.29 5.20
CA ASP A 104 0.70 5.00 5.28
C ASP A 104 -0.24 4.47 4.22
N VAL A 105 -1.52 4.28 4.59
CA VAL A 105 -2.50 3.53 3.82
C VAL A 105 -3.60 4.43 3.28
N TYR A 106 -3.77 4.42 1.95
CA TYR A 106 -4.75 5.24 1.22
C TYR A 106 -5.64 4.34 0.37
N PRO A 107 -6.88 4.06 0.78
CA PRO A 107 -7.74 3.14 0.02
C PRO A 107 -8.09 3.67 -1.35
N VAL A 108 -8.20 2.75 -2.30
CA VAL A 108 -8.61 3.03 -3.67
C VAL A 108 -9.83 2.20 -4.01
N LYS A 109 -10.91 2.87 -4.43
CA LYS A 109 -12.06 2.18 -4.98
C LYS A 109 -11.80 1.88 -6.44
N VAL A 110 -11.75 0.61 -6.78
CA VAL A 110 -11.34 0.15 -8.10
C VAL A 110 -12.45 0.37 -9.12
N LYS A 111 -12.10 1.00 -10.23
CA LYS A 111 -12.98 1.15 -11.38
C LYS A 111 -12.73 0.04 -12.40
N GLY A 112 -11.48 -0.38 -12.56
CA GLY A 112 -11.14 -1.44 -13.49
C GLY A 112 -9.75 -1.98 -13.26
N LEU A 113 -9.47 -3.13 -13.88
CA LEU A 113 -8.14 -3.74 -13.91
C LEU A 113 -7.66 -3.80 -15.35
N ALA A 114 -6.49 -3.22 -15.61
CA ALA A 114 -5.87 -3.28 -16.93
C ALA A 114 -5.16 -4.63 -17.11
N THR A 115 -5.03 -5.04 -18.36
CA THR A 115 -4.19 -6.18 -18.70
C THR A 115 -2.78 -5.74 -19.08
N LYS A 116 -2.64 -4.50 -19.54
CA LYS A 116 -1.34 -3.90 -19.87
C LYS A 116 -1.07 -2.75 -18.91
N TYR A 117 -0.03 -2.87 -18.14
CA TYR A 117 0.40 -1.88 -17.16
C TYR A 117 1.88 -2.12 -16.86
N PRO A 118 2.58 -1.19 -16.17
CA PRO A 118 4.04 -1.26 -16.07
C PRO A 118 4.61 -2.60 -15.59
N GLU A 119 4.06 -3.18 -14.53
CA GLU A 119 4.59 -4.44 -13.99
C GLU A 119 3.73 -5.66 -14.32
N ALA A 120 2.98 -5.59 -15.43
CA ALA A 120 2.13 -6.70 -15.87
C ALA A 120 2.95 -7.99 -16.00
N GLY A 121 2.41 -9.07 -15.46
CA GLY A 121 3.06 -10.39 -15.51
C GLY A 121 4.11 -10.63 -14.44
N GLN A 122 4.47 -9.62 -13.65
CA GLN A 122 5.48 -9.78 -12.61
C GLN A 122 4.90 -10.23 -11.27
N ARG A 123 3.59 -10.11 -11.10
CA ARG A 123 2.92 -10.45 -9.84
C ARG A 123 1.61 -11.14 -10.14
N LYS A 124 1.20 -12.05 -9.27
CA LYS A 124 -0.16 -12.60 -9.31
C LYS A 124 -1.11 -11.59 -8.70
N ARG A 125 -2.36 -11.57 -9.18
CA ARG A 125 -3.41 -10.71 -8.64
C ARG A 125 -4.58 -11.60 -8.23
N LYS A 126 -5.21 -11.29 -7.10
CA LYS A 126 -6.33 -12.10 -6.61
C LYS A 126 -7.34 -11.24 -5.87
N TRP A 127 -8.61 -11.35 -6.26
CA TRP A 127 -9.71 -10.77 -5.51
C TRP A 127 -10.14 -11.72 -4.41
N VAL A 128 -10.22 -11.22 -3.19
CA VAL A 128 -10.66 -11.99 -2.02
C VAL A 128 -11.53 -11.14 -1.13
N SER A 129 -12.27 -11.77 -0.21
CA SER A 129 -13.03 -11.02 0.79
C SER A 129 -12.06 -10.29 1.73
N PRO A 130 -12.50 -9.22 2.41
CA PRO A 130 -11.66 -8.56 3.42
C PRO A 130 -11.17 -9.53 4.49
N LYS A 131 -12.02 -10.43 4.93
CA LYS A 131 -11.65 -11.45 5.92
C LYS A 131 -10.54 -12.35 5.41
N LYS A 132 -10.69 -12.84 4.17
CA LYS A 132 -9.66 -13.68 3.56
C LYS A 132 -8.36 -12.91 3.34
N ALA A 133 -8.46 -11.65 2.89
CA ALA A 133 -7.29 -10.80 2.72
C ALA A 133 -6.52 -10.65 4.04
N ALA A 134 -7.24 -10.42 5.13
CA ALA A 134 -6.61 -10.29 6.45
C ALA A 134 -5.89 -11.58 6.86
N GLU A 135 -6.41 -12.74 6.48
CA GLU A 135 -5.75 -14.02 6.75
C GLU A 135 -4.48 -14.22 5.91
N MET A 136 -4.46 -13.66 4.71
CA MET A 136 -3.36 -13.90 3.74
C MET A 136 -2.16 -12.98 3.93
N VAL A 137 -2.35 -11.77 4.44
CA VAL A 137 -1.24 -10.85 4.69
C VAL A 137 -0.61 -11.15 6.05
N GLN A 138 0.62 -10.67 6.25
CA GLN A 138 1.38 -11.00 7.46
C GLN A 138 1.29 -9.94 8.56
N GLU A 139 1.13 -8.68 8.18
CA GLU A 139 1.23 -7.57 9.11
C GLU A 139 -0.04 -7.41 9.95
N PRO A 140 0.04 -7.47 11.28
CA PRO A 140 -1.16 -7.38 12.13
C PRO A 140 -1.97 -6.12 11.92
N GLN A 141 -1.32 -4.98 11.78
CA GLN A 141 -2.00 -3.70 11.57
C GLN A 141 -2.70 -3.66 10.21
N LEU A 142 -2.09 -4.25 9.18
CA LEU A 142 -2.70 -4.34 7.86
C LEU A 142 -3.95 -5.24 7.90
N LYS A 143 -3.89 -6.34 8.65
CA LYS A 143 -5.07 -7.21 8.84
C LYS A 143 -6.25 -6.42 9.37
N GLU A 144 -6.03 -5.58 10.39
CA GLU A 144 -7.09 -4.76 10.96
C GLU A 144 -7.63 -3.74 9.97
N LEU A 145 -6.74 -3.09 9.22
CA LEU A 145 -7.15 -2.11 8.22
C LEU A 145 -7.98 -2.74 7.11
N LEU A 146 -7.61 -3.93 6.65
CA LEU A 146 -8.37 -4.63 5.61
C LEU A 146 -9.75 -5.04 6.10
N LEU A 147 -9.88 -5.44 7.36
CA LEU A 147 -11.17 -5.79 7.94
C LEU A 147 -12.08 -4.58 8.09
N SER A 148 -11.53 -3.38 8.19
CA SER A 148 -12.30 -2.16 8.37
C SER A 148 -12.67 -1.45 7.08
N LEU A 149 -12.26 -1.96 5.95
CA LEU A 149 -12.55 -1.32 4.65
C LEU A 149 -14.04 -1.27 4.33
#